data_563d717ae54e38689b5a07924c493cfc
#
_entry.id   563d717ae54e38689b5a07924c493cfc
#
_cell.length_a   1.000
_cell.length_b   1.000
_cell.length_c   1.000
_cell.angle_alpha   90.00
_cell.angle_beta   90.00
_cell.angle_gamma   90.00
#
_symmetry.space_group_name_H-M   'P 1'
#
loop_
_entity.id
_entity.type
_entity.pdbx_description
1 polymer ?
#
loop_
_entity_poly.entity_id
_entity_poly.type
_entity_poly.pdbx_seq_one_letter_code
_entity_poly.pdbx_strand_id
1 'polypeptide(L)'
;FGWAAVLLAVVGLYAAFFVAPSDFRQGEVYRVIYIHVPAAWMSMIIYLAMAFWGIVGLTLNTRVSFILAHALAPTGALWCFVALWTGALWGKPTWGTYWAWDARMTSQLLLMFLYLGYIALVRSIEDPRRADRAGSILAIVGSINVPIIYFSVQWWNTLHQGASVSLTKAPSMAIVMLVTMLI
;
A
#
# COMPACT_ATOMS: atom_id res chain seq x y z
N PHE A 1 -15.14 -8.88 -14.45
CA PHE A 1 -14.53 -8.13 -13.33
C PHE A 1 -13.85 -6.83 -13.80
N GLY A 2 -13.06 -6.80 -14.90
CA GLY A 2 -12.32 -5.61 -15.34
C GLY A 2 -13.18 -4.38 -15.59
N TRP A 3 -14.29 -4.51 -16.33
CA TRP A 3 -15.21 -3.41 -16.58
C TRP A 3 -15.88 -2.87 -15.31
N ALA A 4 -16.19 -3.75 -14.34
CA ALA A 4 -16.73 -3.32 -13.05
C ALA A 4 -15.70 -2.50 -12.27
N ALA A 5 -14.43 -2.92 -12.25
CA ALA A 5 -13.35 -2.17 -11.61
C ALA A 5 -13.14 -0.80 -12.27
N VAL A 6 -13.15 -0.74 -13.61
CA VAL A 6 -13.04 0.54 -14.34
C VAL A 6 -14.23 1.46 -14.00
N LEU A 7 -15.46 0.94 -13.98
CA LEU A 7 -16.64 1.72 -13.63
C LEU A 7 -16.56 2.29 -12.21
N LEU A 8 -16.21 1.43 -11.23
CA LEU A 8 -16.03 1.86 -9.83
C LEU A 8 -14.91 2.91 -9.71
N ALA A 9 -13.79 2.72 -10.40
CA ALA A 9 -12.71 3.71 -10.37
C ALA A 9 -13.16 5.07 -10.94
N VAL A 10 -13.91 5.07 -12.04
CA VAL A 10 -14.45 6.32 -12.65
C VAL A 10 -15.44 6.99 -11.68
N VAL A 11 -16.37 6.24 -11.11
CA VAL A 11 -17.35 6.76 -10.13
C VAL A 11 -16.66 7.27 -8.88
N GLY A 12 -15.69 6.52 -8.33
CA GLY A 12 -14.92 6.90 -7.16
C GLY A 12 -14.10 8.18 -7.39
N LEU A 13 -13.41 8.28 -8.53
CA LEU A 13 -12.65 9.48 -8.88
C LEU A 13 -13.59 10.67 -9.11
N TYR A 14 -14.73 10.49 -9.78
CA TYR A 14 -15.72 11.56 -9.92
C TYR A 14 -16.22 12.05 -8.56
N ALA A 15 -16.59 11.12 -7.68
CA ALA A 15 -17.03 11.45 -6.32
C ALA A 15 -15.93 12.17 -5.53
N ALA A 16 -14.68 11.72 -5.63
CA ALA A 16 -13.53 12.29 -4.93
C ALA A 16 -13.24 13.75 -5.34
N PHE A 17 -13.32 14.05 -6.63
CA PHE A 17 -12.89 15.35 -7.13
C PHE A 17 -14.05 16.36 -7.29
N PHE A 18 -15.29 15.90 -7.43
CA PHE A 18 -16.43 16.76 -7.74
C PHE A 18 -17.57 16.74 -6.70
N VAL A 19 -17.68 15.68 -5.90
CA VAL A 19 -18.79 15.52 -4.93
C VAL A 19 -18.33 15.66 -3.48
N ALA A 20 -17.20 15.05 -3.13
CA ALA A 20 -16.70 15.10 -1.76
C ALA A 20 -16.36 16.54 -1.34
N PRO A 21 -16.72 16.96 -0.10
CA PRO A 21 -16.38 18.28 0.39
C PRO A 21 -14.87 18.46 0.52
N SER A 22 -14.40 19.70 0.41
CA SER A 22 -13.01 20.06 0.72
C SER A 22 -12.74 19.93 2.22
N ASP A 23 -11.49 19.60 2.58
CA ASP A 23 -11.08 19.58 3.99
C ASP A 23 -10.97 21.01 4.57
N PHE A 24 -11.37 21.20 5.81
CA PHE A 24 -11.40 22.52 6.43
C PHE A 24 -9.99 23.07 6.77
N ARG A 25 -8.95 22.20 6.86
CA ARG A 25 -7.57 22.59 7.13
C ARG A 25 -6.71 22.67 5.88
N GLN A 26 -6.85 21.68 4.99
CA GLN A 26 -6.00 21.51 3.82
C GLN A 26 -6.69 21.89 2.50
N GLY A 27 -8.00 22.24 2.53
CA GLY A 27 -8.75 22.61 1.34
C GLY A 27 -8.76 21.50 0.28
N GLU A 28 -8.58 21.89 -0.98
CA GLU A 28 -8.60 20.98 -2.14
C GLU A 28 -7.41 20.03 -2.21
N VAL A 29 -6.28 20.40 -1.61
CA VAL A 29 -5.08 19.55 -1.57
C VAL A 29 -5.36 18.20 -0.88
N TYR A 30 -6.28 18.18 0.08
CA TYR A 30 -6.69 16.98 0.79
C TYR A 30 -7.30 15.90 -0.12
N ARG A 31 -7.79 16.24 -1.32
CA ARG A 31 -8.37 15.28 -2.27
C ARG A 31 -7.41 14.17 -2.70
N VAL A 32 -6.12 14.39 -2.57
CA VAL A 32 -5.09 13.35 -2.80
C VAL A 32 -5.31 12.12 -1.90
N ILE A 33 -5.98 12.27 -0.74
CA ILE A 33 -6.28 11.17 0.18
C ILE A 33 -7.02 10.02 -0.50
N TYR A 34 -7.91 10.31 -1.45
CA TYR A 34 -8.72 9.31 -2.17
C TYR A 34 -7.92 8.40 -3.09
N ILE A 35 -6.70 8.80 -3.43
CA ILE A 35 -5.75 7.97 -4.19
C ILE A 35 -4.67 7.42 -3.26
N HIS A 36 -4.10 8.28 -2.41
CA HIS A 36 -2.96 7.94 -1.57
C HIS A 36 -3.27 6.87 -0.53
N VAL A 37 -4.36 7.02 0.21
CA VAL A 37 -4.69 6.08 1.30
C VAL A 37 -5.06 4.69 0.77
N PRO A 38 -5.95 4.54 -0.23
CA PRO A 38 -6.18 3.23 -0.85
C PRO A 38 -4.91 2.60 -1.42
N ALA A 39 -4.05 3.39 -2.09
CA ALA A 39 -2.79 2.89 -2.62
C ALA A 39 -1.85 2.38 -1.51
N ALA A 40 -1.72 3.11 -0.41
CA ALA A 40 -0.94 2.69 0.73
C ALA A 40 -1.50 1.41 1.38
N TRP A 41 -2.81 1.30 1.54
CA TRP A 41 -3.45 0.09 2.06
C TRP A 41 -3.25 -1.11 1.13
N MET A 42 -3.51 -0.94 -0.17
CA MET A 42 -3.33 -2.01 -1.15
C MET A 42 -1.89 -2.49 -1.19
N SER A 43 -0.90 -1.59 -1.09
CA SER A 43 0.51 -2.00 -1.04
C SER A 43 0.81 -2.89 0.16
N MET A 44 0.27 -2.61 1.33
CA MET A 44 0.46 -3.40 2.54
C MET A 44 -0.31 -4.73 2.49
N ILE A 45 -1.59 -4.69 2.11
CA ILE A 45 -2.46 -5.87 2.03
C ILE A 45 -1.92 -6.88 1.02
N ILE A 46 -1.50 -6.43 -0.16
CA ILE A 46 -0.93 -7.30 -1.19
C ILE A 46 0.37 -7.94 -0.69
N TYR A 47 1.23 -7.21 0.03
CA TYR A 47 2.45 -7.79 0.58
C TYR A 47 2.15 -8.89 1.63
N LEU A 48 1.17 -8.65 2.51
CA LEU A 48 0.71 -9.67 3.46
C LEU A 48 0.10 -10.89 2.75
N ALA A 49 -0.65 -10.67 1.66
CA ALA A 49 -1.17 -11.77 0.85
C ALA A 49 -0.05 -12.58 0.18
N MET A 50 1.01 -11.93 -0.30
CA MET A 50 2.20 -12.64 -0.81
C MET A 50 2.88 -13.48 0.27
N ALA A 51 3.05 -12.92 1.48
CA ALA A 51 3.61 -13.66 2.61
C ALA A 51 2.72 -14.85 3.01
N PHE A 52 1.41 -14.65 3.06
CA PHE A 52 0.43 -15.73 3.31
C PHE A 52 0.55 -16.85 2.28
N TRP A 53 0.52 -16.52 0.99
CA TRP A 53 0.66 -17.53 -0.06
C TRP A 53 2.05 -18.16 -0.07
N GLY A 54 3.09 -17.43 0.33
CA GLY A 54 4.44 -17.98 0.57
C GLY A 54 4.45 -19.04 1.68
N ILE A 55 3.79 -18.76 2.82
CA ILE A 55 3.64 -19.73 3.93
C ILE A 55 2.89 -20.96 3.45
N VAL A 56 1.73 -20.79 2.81
CA VAL A 56 0.92 -21.91 2.29
C VAL A 56 1.71 -22.74 1.28
N GLY A 57 2.45 -22.09 0.37
CA GLY A 57 3.29 -22.75 -0.61
C GLY A 57 4.40 -23.60 0.02
N LEU A 58 5.09 -23.06 1.04
CA LEU A 58 6.17 -23.75 1.74
C LEU A 58 5.66 -24.90 2.62
N THR A 59 4.51 -24.74 3.27
CA THR A 59 3.98 -25.74 4.20
C THR A 59 3.24 -26.87 3.50
N LEU A 60 2.42 -26.55 2.49
CA LEU A 60 1.60 -27.52 1.76
C LEU A 60 2.22 -27.96 0.42
N ASN A 61 3.37 -27.40 0.05
CA ASN A 61 4.09 -27.67 -1.21
C ASN A 61 3.18 -27.49 -2.45
N THR A 62 2.36 -26.45 -2.47
CA THR A 62 1.39 -26.18 -3.53
C THR A 62 1.90 -25.17 -4.53
N ARG A 63 2.00 -25.56 -5.81
CA ARG A 63 2.48 -24.68 -6.89
C ARG A 63 1.59 -23.44 -7.10
N VAL A 64 0.28 -23.60 -6.92
CA VAL A 64 -0.69 -22.50 -7.11
C VAL A 64 -0.41 -21.36 -6.15
N SER A 65 -0.02 -21.65 -4.90
CA SER A 65 0.31 -20.62 -3.90
C SER A 65 1.51 -19.76 -4.33
N PHE A 66 2.55 -20.38 -4.88
CA PHE A 66 3.70 -19.63 -5.39
C PHE A 66 3.33 -18.77 -6.60
N ILE A 67 2.52 -19.31 -7.54
CA ILE A 67 2.03 -18.55 -8.69
C ILE A 67 1.23 -17.33 -8.23
N LEU A 68 0.37 -17.47 -7.22
CA LEU A 68 -0.41 -16.36 -6.66
C LEU A 68 0.51 -15.30 -6.03
N ALA A 69 1.51 -15.71 -5.25
CA ALA A 69 2.49 -14.78 -4.68
C ALA A 69 3.25 -14.00 -5.77
N HIS A 70 3.70 -14.69 -6.83
CA HIS A 70 4.40 -14.06 -7.96
C HIS A 70 3.50 -13.10 -8.75
N ALA A 71 2.23 -13.45 -8.98
CA ALA A 71 1.28 -12.62 -9.70
C ALA A 71 0.92 -11.34 -8.93
N LEU A 72 0.94 -11.37 -7.61
CA LEU A 72 0.64 -10.24 -6.75
C LEU A 72 1.78 -9.20 -6.70
N ALA A 73 3.03 -9.63 -6.85
CA ALA A 73 4.19 -8.77 -6.62
C ALA A 73 4.24 -7.51 -7.52
N PRO A 74 4.04 -7.57 -8.84
CA PRO A 74 4.03 -6.38 -9.70
C PRO A 74 2.92 -5.40 -9.34
N THR A 75 1.73 -5.92 -9.03
CA THR A 75 0.58 -5.10 -8.62
C THR A 75 0.84 -4.38 -7.30
N GLY A 76 1.40 -5.10 -6.31
CA GLY A 76 1.78 -4.51 -5.03
C GLY A 76 2.88 -3.45 -5.17
N ALA A 77 3.89 -3.68 -6.01
CA ALA A 77 4.91 -2.71 -6.33
C ALA A 77 4.32 -1.43 -6.96
N LEU A 78 3.37 -1.57 -7.89
CA LEU A 78 2.68 -0.44 -8.50
C LEU A 78 1.92 0.39 -7.46
N TRP A 79 1.12 -0.23 -6.60
CA TRP A 79 0.41 0.47 -5.54
C TRP A 79 1.35 1.14 -4.54
N CYS A 80 2.48 0.50 -4.21
CA CYS A 80 3.50 1.10 -3.36
C CYS A 80 4.12 2.34 -4.00
N PHE A 81 4.42 2.30 -5.31
CA PHE A 81 4.88 3.43 -6.07
C PHE A 81 3.86 4.58 -6.08
N VAL A 82 2.59 4.29 -6.36
CA VAL A 82 1.51 5.30 -6.35
C VAL A 82 1.38 5.93 -4.96
N ALA A 83 1.48 5.16 -3.89
CA ALA A 83 1.46 5.69 -2.53
C ALA A 83 2.64 6.63 -2.26
N LEU A 84 3.87 6.25 -2.62
CA LEU A 84 5.06 7.09 -2.45
C LEU A 84 4.97 8.37 -3.29
N TRP A 85 4.56 8.25 -4.54
CA TRP A 85 4.43 9.37 -5.47
C TRP A 85 3.38 10.39 -4.99
N THR A 86 2.18 9.92 -4.71
CA THR A 86 1.08 10.79 -4.25
C THR A 86 1.37 11.37 -2.87
N GLY A 87 2.03 10.61 -1.99
CA GLY A 87 2.47 11.10 -0.68
C GLY A 87 3.50 12.23 -0.79
N ALA A 88 4.47 12.11 -1.69
CA ALA A 88 5.43 13.17 -1.96
C ALA A 88 4.77 14.44 -2.50
N LEU A 89 3.84 14.30 -3.46
CA LEU A 89 3.09 15.43 -4.00
C LEU A 89 2.22 16.12 -2.92
N TRP A 90 1.59 15.33 -2.05
CA TRP A 90 0.78 15.86 -0.94
C TRP A 90 1.65 16.52 0.14
N GLY A 91 2.83 15.98 0.41
CA GLY A 91 3.75 16.49 1.41
C GLY A 91 4.23 17.91 1.13
N LYS A 92 4.44 18.27 -0.13
CA LYS A 92 4.96 19.60 -0.49
C LYS A 92 4.05 20.76 -0.03
N PRO A 93 2.76 20.81 -0.35
CA PRO A 93 1.87 21.86 0.15
C PRO A 93 1.52 21.73 1.63
N THR A 94 1.59 20.53 2.22
CA THR A 94 1.19 20.28 3.61
C THR A 94 2.32 20.53 4.60
N TRP A 95 3.54 20.11 4.27
CA TRP A 95 4.71 20.13 5.17
C TRP A 95 5.89 20.95 4.61
N GLY A 96 5.76 21.50 3.40
CA GLY A 96 6.82 22.28 2.76
C GLY A 96 7.91 21.45 2.06
N THR A 97 7.86 20.13 2.15
CA THR A 97 8.83 19.21 1.55
C THR A 97 8.17 18.05 0.82
N TYR A 98 8.82 17.55 -0.24
CA TYR A 98 8.38 16.34 -0.93
C TYR A 98 8.74 15.06 -0.17
N TRP A 99 9.77 15.12 0.67
CA TRP A 99 10.31 13.96 1.36
C TRP A 99 10.86 14.32 2.74
N ALA A 100 10.59 13.48 3.70
CA ALA A 100 11.23 13.49 5.01
C ALA A 100 11.68 12.06 5.35
N TRP A 101 12.85 11.93 5.94
CA TRP A 101 13.36 10.63 6.40
C TRP A 101 12.74 10.26 7.76
N ASP A 102 11.42 10.28 7.82
CA ASP A 102 10.70 9.80 8.99
C ASP A 102 10.42 8.28 8.90
N ALA A 103 9.97 7.69 9.99
CA ALA A 103 9.74 6.25 10.07
C ALA A 103 8.67 5.77 9.08
N ARG A 104 7.63 6.57 8.81
CA ARG A 104 6.53 6.22 7.91
C ARG A 104 6.98 6.16 6.46
N MET A 105 7.62 7.24 5.99
CA MET A 105 8.07 7.34 4.60
C MET A 105 9.21 6.36 4.31
N THR A 106 10.15 6.22 5.26
CA THR A 106 11.28 5.29 5.12
C THR A 106 10.83 3.83 5.08
N SER A 107 9.91 3.42 5.96
CA SER A 107 9.40 2.04 5.96
C SER A 107 8.51 1.74 4.73
N GLN A 108 7.78 2.73 4.21
CA GLN A 108 7.05 2.59 2.94
C GLN A 108 8.01 2.45 1.74
N LEU A 109 9.11 3.20 1.73
CA LEU A 109 10.16 3.05 0.72
C LEU A 109 10.86 1.68 0.82
N LEU A 110 11.11 1.20 2.03
CA LEU A 110 11.62 -0.16 2.25
C LEU A 110 10.67 -1.21 1.68
N LEU A 111 9.35 -1.04 1.85
CA LEU A 111 8.36 -1.95 1.24
C LEU A 111 8.49 -1.98 -0.29
N MET A 112 8.73 -0.83 -0.93
CA MET A 112 8.99 -0.77 -2.37
C MET A 112 10.23 -1.58 -2.75
N PHE A 113 11.33 -1.44 -2.00
CA PHE A 113 12.53 -2.24 -2.25
C PHE A 113 12.33 -3.74 -1.99
N LEU A 114 11.50 -4.10 -1.03
CA LEU A 114 11.12 -5.49 -0.79
C LEU A 114 10.33 -6.09 -1.98
N TYR A 115 9.41 -5.34 -2.58
CA TYR A 115 8.73 -5.75 -3.80
C TYR A 115 9.70 -5.91 -4.99
N LEU A 116 10.51 -4.90 -5.24
CA LEU A 116 11.49 -4.94 -6.34
C LEU A 116 12.53 -6.04 -6.13
N GLY A 117 13.00 -6.19 -4.91
CA GLY A 117 13.92 -7.26 -4.52
C GLY A 117 13.31 -8.66 -4.69
N TYR A 118 12.03 -8.84 -4.33
CA TYR A 118 11.31 -10.08 -4.57
C TYR A 118 11.24 -10.42 -6.06
N ILE A 119 10.83 -9.45 -6.89
CA ILE A 119 10.70 -9.63 -8.34
C ILE A 119 12.07 -9.95 -8.95
N ALA A 120 13.12 -9.24 -8.57
CA ALA A 120 14.47 -9.46 -9.05
C ALA A 120 15.01 -10.82 -8.61
N LEU A 121 14.84 -11.18 -7.33
CA LEU A 121 15.30 -12.45 -6.76
C LEU A 121 14.69 -13.65 -7.49
N VAL A 122 13.37 -13.65 -7.64
CA VAL A 122 12.67 -14.76 -8.28
C VAL A 122 13.06 -14.91 -9.75
N ARG A 123 13.30 -13.80 -10.46
CA ARG A 123 13.71 -13.83 -11.87
C ARG A 123 15.19 -14.22 -12.08
N SER A 124 16.05 -14.05 -11.07
CA SER A 124 17.48 -14.35 -11.17
C SER A 124 17.81 -15.84 -10.93
N ILE A 125 16.88 -16.60 -10.36
CA ILE A 125 17.08 -18.01 -10.02
C ILE A 125 16.47 -18.88 -11.13
N GLU A 126 17.32 -19.67 -11.82
CA GLU A 126 16.88 -20.53 -12.93
C GLU A 126 15.99 -21.69 -12.48
N ASP A 127 16.28 -22.29 -11.31
CA ASP A 127 15.49 -23.39 -10.75
C ASP A 127 14.19 -22.86 -10.14
N PRO A 128 12.99 -23.20 -10.70
CA PRO A 128 11.72 -22.66 -10.22
C PRO A 128 11.44 -22.98 -8.74
N ARG A 129 11.83 -24.17 -8.26
CA ARG A 129 11.59 -24.54 -6.85
C ARG A 129 12.45 -23.74 -5.89
N ARG A 130 13.68 -23.44 -6.27
CA ARG A 130 14.56 -22.57 -5.49
C ARG A 130 14.08 -21.13 -5.52
N ALA A 131 13.63 -20.65 -6.67
CA ALA A 131 13.04 -19.31 -6.84
C ALA A 131 11.80 -19.14 -5.94
N ASP A 132 10.88 -20.10 -6.00
CA ASP A 132 9.66 -20.14 -5.18
C ASP A 132 9.97 -20.07 -3.67
N ARG A 133 10.93 -20.90 -3.23
CA ARG A 133 11.36 -20.94 -1.82
C ARG A 133 12.03 -19.63 -1.39
N ALA A 134 12.96 -19.12 -2.18
CA ALA A 134 13.67 -17.88 -1.86
C ALA A 134 12.73 -16.67 -1.82
N GLY A 135 11.84 -16.54 -2.82
CA GLY A 135 10.82 -15.50 -2.86
C GLY A 135 9.87 -15.57 -1.68
N SER A 136 9.40 -16.77 -1.33
CA SER A 136 8.51 -16.96 -0.17
C SER A 136 9.18 -16.54 1.14
N ILE A 137 10.43 -16.92 1.37
CA ILE A 137 11.19 -16.52 2.56
C ILE A 137 11.32 -14.99 2.62
N LEU A 138 11.67 -14.35 1.51
CA LEU A 138 11.79 -12.89 1.44
C LEU A 138 10.43 -12.22 1.74
N ALA A 139 9.33 -12.71 1.18
CA ALA A 139 7.99 -12.17 1.44
C ALA A 139 7.59 -12.31 2.90
N ILE A 140 7.84 -13.47 3.52
CA ILE A 140 7.54 -13.73 4.93
C ILE A 140 8.36 -12.82 5.85
N VAL A 141 9.67 -12.77 5.66
CA VAL A 141 10.54 -11.91 6.48
C VAL A 141 10.21 -10.44 6.26
N GLY A 142 10.03 -10.02 5.01
CA GLY A 142 9.67 -8.64 4.68
C GLY A 142 8.31 -8.21 5.23
N SER A 143 7.38 -9.14 5.50
CA SER A 143 6.06 -8.80 6.06
C SER A 143 6.13 -8.17 7.46
N ILE A 144 7.24 -8.33 8.19
CA ILE A 144 7.52 -7.64 9.46
C ILE A 144 7.52 -6.11 9.27
N ASN A 145 7.86 -5.63 8.08
CA ASN A 145 7.86 -4.20 7.78
C ASN A 145 6.43 -3.60 7.74
N VAL A 146 5.41 -4.39 7.47
CA VAL A 146 4.02 -3.89 7.37
C VAL A 146 3.49 -3.35 8.70
N PRO A 147 3.58 -4.04 9.83
CA PRO A 147 3.25 -3.46 11.14
C PRO A 147 4.07 -2.20 11.45
N ILE A 148 5.35 -2.15 11.06
CA ILE A 148 6.19 -0.96 11.26
C ILE A 148 5.61 0.23 10.50
N ILE A 149 5.21 0.07 9.23
CA ILE A 149 4.53 1.11 8.46
C ILE A 149 3.26 1.55 9.18
N TYR A 150 2.40 0.61 9.57
CA TYR A 150 1.09 0.92 10.16
C TYR A 150 1.20 1.67 11.48
N PHE A 151 2.07 1.23 12.38
CA PHE A 151 2.24 1.80 13.71
C PHE A 151 3.28 2.92 13.80
N SER A 152 4.00 3.23 12.72
CA SER A 152 5.07 4.23 12.70
C SER A 152 4.65 5.59 13.27
N VAL A 153 3.43 6.04 12.96
CA VAL A 153 2.88 7.32 13.46
C VAL A 153 2.53 7.32 14.95
N GLN A 154 2.47 6.14 15.57
CA GLN A 154 2.22 5.99 17.00
C GLN A 154 3.51 5.78 17.79
N TRP A 155 4.51 5.14 17.18
CA TRP A 155 5.76 4.78 17.85
C TRP A 155 6.84 5.83 17.69
N TRP A 156 6.78 6.65 16.64
CA TRP A 156 7.78 7.67 16.34
C TRP A 156 7.14 8.99 15.96
N ASN A 157 7.90 10.08 16.14
CA ASN A 157 7.54 11.38 15.60
C ASN A 157 7.68 11.36 14.08
N THR A 158 6.57 11.60 13.38
CA THR A 158 6.52 11.68 11.92
C THR A 158 5.76 12.94 11.49
N LEU A 159 5.99 13.40 10.28
CA LEU A 159 5.18 14.47 9.69
C LEU A 159 3.77 14.02 9.34
N HIS A 160 3.56 12.70 9.21
CA HIS A 160 2.26 12.12 8.89
C HIS A 160 1.27 12.31 10.02
N GLN A 161 0.09 12.78 9.66
CA GLN A 161 -1.07 12.76 10.55
C GLN A 161 -1.48 11.32 10.87
N GLY A 162 -2.13 11.13 12.03
CA GLY A 162 -2.68 9.84 12.42
C GLY A 162 -3.69 9.32 11.38
N ALA A 163 -3.89 8.01 11.34
CA ALA A 163 -4.82 7.39 10.42
C ALA A 163 -6.24 7.92 10.63
N SER A 164 -6.83 8.51 9.58
CA SER A 164 -8.23 8.99 9.59
C SER A 164 -9.24 7.83 9.67
N VAL A 165 -8.82 6.64 9.25
CA VAL A 165 -9.57 5.39 9.39
C VAL A 165 -8.69 4.39 10.12
N SER A 166 -9.18 3.83 11.22
CA SER A 166 -8.49 2.84 12.02
C SER A 166 -9.41 1.68 12.39
N LEU A 167 -8.83 0.53 12.75
CA LEU A 167 -9.61 -0.64 13.20
C LEU A 167 -10.18 -0.49 14.61
N THR A 168 -9.68 0.47 15.39
CA THR A 168 -9.98 0.60 16.83
C THR A 168 -10.76 1.85 17.20
N LYS A 169 -10.91 2.82 16.29
CA LYS A 169 -11.59 4.10 16.54
C LYS A 169 -12.53 4.43 15.39
N ALA A 170 -13.60 5.18 15.67
CA ALA A 170 -14.45 5.73 14.64
C ALA A 170 -13.65 6.60 13.66
N PRO A 171 -14.01 6.61 12.36
CA PRO A 171 -13.35 7.45 11.38
C PRO A 171 -13.40 8.93 11.78
N SER A 172 -12.28 9.63 11.61
CA SER A 172 -12.16 11.06 11.93
C SER A 172 -12.50 11.97 10.75
N MET A 173 -13.22 11.46 9.76
CA MET A 173 -13.64 12.18 8.55
C MET A 173 -15.17 12.12 8.38
N ALA A 174 -15.73 13.05 7.58
CA ALA A 174 -17.15 13.04 7.24
C ALA A 174 -17.53 11.73 6.52
N ILE A 175 -18.73 11.23 6.76
CA ILE A 175 -19.21 9.98 6.17
C ILE A 175 -19.15 9.98 4.64
N VAL A 176 -19.44 11.12 4.00
CA VAL A 176 -19.34 11.27 2.54
C VAL A 176 -17.91 11.05 2.07
N MET A 177 -16.92 11.59 2.78
CA MET A 177 -15.50 11.38 2.46
C MET A 177 -15.09 9.91 2.64
N LEU A 178 -15.57 9.28 3.71
CA LEU A 178 -15.28 7.85 3.96
C LEU A 178 -15.87 6.97 2.85
N VAL A 179 -17.14 7.16 2.50
CA VAL A 179 -17.80 6.39 1.43
C VAL A 179 -17.07 6.58 0.10
N THR A 180 -16.71 7.82 -0.24
CA THR A 180 -15.95 8.13 -1.46
C THR A 180 -14.59 7.41 -1.50
N MET A 181 -13.93 7.26 -0.35
CA MET A 181 -12.63 6.58 -0.27
C MET A 181 -12.75 5.04 -0.38
N LEU A 182 -13.91 4.47 -0.07
CA LEU A 182 -14.15 3.02 -0.11
C LEU A 182 -14.74 2.52 -1.45
N ILE A 183 -15.13 3.44 -2.34
CA ILE A 183 -15.58 3.13 -3.72
C ILE A 183 -14.37 2.93 -4.62
#